data_91f0e69b06b2c86a8fe6f93067b014bd
#
_entry.id   91f0e69b06b2c86a8fe6f93067b014bd
#
_cell.length_a   1.000
_cell.length_b   1.000
_cell.length_c   1.000
_cell.angle_alpha   90.00
_cell.angle_beta   90.00
_cell.angle_gamma   90.00
#
_symmetry.space_group_name_H-M   'P 1'
#
loop_
_entity.id
_entity.type
_entity.pdbx_description
1 polymer ?
#
loop_
_entity_poly.entity_id
_entity_poly.type
_entity_poly.pdbx_seq_one_letter_code
_entity_poly.pdbx_strand_id
1 'polypeptide(L)'
;LSSAASDVYKRQKGLNVVCTDGNHHLGGKNWDEVMQGMLVDRLQMSSESAIDLLSDPAASQDMQLLAEKAKKTLTSRTEAQVSYKFEGEKLYAHITREEFDSETESLLQSTISGTKRALDIARGKGVNRIDEIILVGGSTYMPQVSVAVERELGITPISYDPDESVAKGAAISALAHLMREQIGDGFTLEADDTGEFTLETEGKLQELADDSGFTLEAVSNILTPCSNVCSRSFGQILLRYSDKVSRIYNLIYRNTNLPVEANMPSYTIEDNQSTVHIQVVDNLVEYPATPEEERKLNREGIDPNDARLIWEGNLPIQPGLPAESPIETVFKLDESGLLTIFSRDPASGQEIKGEVQTACTIPAEQLNAMRKELERATIE
;
A
#
# COMPACT_ATOMS: atom_id res chain seq x y z
N LEU A 1 0.43 -8.83 -2.53
CA LEU A 1 -0.96 -9.05 -2.11
C LEU A 1 -1.27 -8.25 -0.86
N SER A 2 -2.30 -7.44 -0.91
CA SER A 2 -2.79 -6.66 0.22
C SER A 2 -4.28 -6.89 0.41
N SER A 3 -4.74 -6.79 1.65
CA SER A 3 -6.15 -6.83 2.01
C SER A 3 -6.54 -5.48 2.59
N ALA A 4 -7.70 -4.97 2.24
CA ALA A 4 -8.28 -3.78 2.83
C ALA A 4 -9.69 -4.09 3.31
N ALA A 5 -10.03 -3.60 4.49
CA ALA A 5 -11.40 -3.56 4.97
C ALA A 5 -11.94 -2.15 4.74
N SER A 6 -13.09 -2.06 4.09
CA SER A 6 -13.77 -0.81 3.78
C SER A 6 -15.18 -0.85 4.35
N ASP A 7 -15.69 0.29 4.77
CA ASP A 7 -17.07 0.47 5.23
C ASP A 7 -17.78 1.49 4.33
N VAL A 8 -18.99 1.14 3.89
CA VAL A 8 -19.84 2.00 3.05
C VAL A 8 -20.97 2.55 3.91
N TYR A 9 -20.89 3.81 4.26
CA TYR A 9 -21.92 4.49 5.03
C TYR A 9 -23.09 4.90 4.14
N LYS A 10 -24.22 4.19 4.26
CA LYS A 10 -25.44 4.50 3.51
C LYS A 10 -26.02 5.90 3.76
N ARG A 11 -25.75 6.51 4.92
CA ARG A 11 -26.31 7.84 5.29
C ARG A 11 -25.40 9.03 4.92
N GLN A 12 -24.12 8.81 4.65
CA GLN A 12 -23.18 9.89 4.31
C GLN A 12 -22.55 9.73 2.93
N LYS A 13 -23.04 8.78 2.11
CA LYS A 13 -22.50 8.48 0.77
C LYS A 13 -20.96 8.60 0.72
N GLY A 14 -20.25 7.95 1.65
CA GLY A 14 -18.79 7.94 1.73
C GLY A 14 -18.24 6.52 1.71
N LEU A 15 -17.10 6.34 1.08
CA LEU A 15 -16.32 5.11 1.14
C LEU A 15 -15.17 5.33 2.13
N ASN A 16 -15.13 4.56 3.21
CA ASN A 16 -14.06 4.67 4.20
C ASN A 16 -13.22 3.40 4.22
N VAL A 17 -11.92 3.55 3.97
CA VAL A 17 -10.96 2.49 4.23
C VAL A 17 -10.75 2.40 5.74
N VAL A 18 -11.13 1.28 6.33
CA VAL A 18 -11.01 1.06 7.78
C VAL A 18 -9.57 0.71 8.16
N CYS A 19 -8.96 -0.20 7.43
CA CYS A 19 -7.57 -0.61 7.60
C CYS A 19 -7.04 -1.31 6.36
N THR A 20 -5.72 -1.43 6.30
CA THR A 20 -5.00 -2.20 5.28
C THR A 20 -3.97 -3.10 5.95
N ASP A 21 -3.77 -4.30 5.41
CA ASP A 21 -2.64 -5.16 5.72
C ASP A 21 -2.14 -5.85 4.46
N GLY A 22 -0.91 -6.34 4.47
CA GLY A 22 -0.33 -7.05 3.33
C GLY A 22 1.17 -7.25 3.48
N ASN A 23 1.71 -8.05 2.56
CA ASN A 23 3.14 -8.27 2.43
C ASN A 23 3.63 -7.67 1.11
N HIS A 24 4.50 -6.67 1.17
CA HIS A 24 5.04 -5.97 0.00
C HIS A 24 5.96 -6.84 -0.87
N HIS A 25 6.45 -7.95 -0.33
CA HIS A 25 7.32 -8.91 -1.02
C HIS A 25 6.57 -10.13 -1.54
N LEU A 26 5.25 -10.22 -1.30
CA LEU A 26 4.42 -11.34 -1.73
C LEU A 26 3.51 -10.93 -2.88
N GLY A 27 3.68 -11.59 -4.01
CA GLY A 27 2.91 -11.33 -5.22
C GLY A 27 3.00 -12.48 -6.21
N GLY A 28 2.35 -12.37 -7.36
CA GLY A 28 2.33 -13.40 -8.40
C GLY A 28 3.71 -13.90 -8.83
N LYS A 29 4.74 -13.05 -8.70
CA LYS A 29 6.13 -13.41 -8.97
C LYS A 29 6.63 -14.56 -8.08
N ASN A 30 6.22 -14.62 -6.82
CA ASN A 30 6.64 -15.71 -5.93
C ASN A 30 6.05 -17.06 -6.37
N TRP A 31 4.83 -17.07 -6.88
CA TRP A 31 4.23 -18.26 -7.51
C TRP A 31 4.94 -18.62 -8.81
N ASP A 32 5.40 -17.63 -9.61
CA ASP A 32 6.20 -17.87 -10.81
C ASP A 32 7.55 -18.48 -10.46
N GLU A 33 8.21 -18.05 -9.39
CA GLU A 33 9.47 -18.59 -8.90
C GLU A 33 9.33 -20.08 -8.49
N VAL A 34 8.25 -20.43 -7.78
CA VAL A 34 7.94 -21.83 -7.45
C VAL A 34 7.71 -22.64 -8.73
N MET A 35 6.86 -22.14 -9.63
CA MET A 35 6.59 -22.80 -10.92
C MET A 35 7.86 -22.97 -11.75
N GLN A 36 8.74 -21.97 -11.77
CA GLN A 36 10.04 -22.06 -12.46
C GLN A 36 10.89 -23.19 -11.89
N GLY A 37 10.99 -23.33 -10.57
CA GLY A 37 11.68 -24.44 -9.93
C GLY A 37 11.11 -25.80 -10.36
N MET A 38 9.79 -25.95 -10.27
CA MET A 38 9.10 -27.17 -10.69
C MET A 38 9.34 -27.51 -12.16
N LEU A 39 9.30 -26.52 -13.06
CA LEU A 39 9.56 -26.71 -14.48
C LEU A 39 11.01 -27.13 -14.75
N VAL A 40 11.96 -26.44 -14.14
CA VAL A 40 13.40 -26.75 -14.28
C VAL A 40 13.66 -28.17 -13.85
N ASP A 41 13.18 -28.59 -12.69
CA ASP A 41 13.36 -29.96 -12.20
C ASP A 41 12.79 -31.01 -13.16
N ARG A 42 11.56 -30.79 -13.65
CA ARG A 42 10.88 -31.73 -14.58
C ARG A 42 11.57 -31.78 -15.94
N LEU A 43 12.00 -30.63 -16.49
CA LEU A 43 12.70 -30.57 -17.78
C LEU A 43 14.08 -31.26 -17.68
N GLN A 44 14.84 -31.00 -16.62
CA GLN A 44 16.14 -31.63 -16.37
C GLN A 44 16.01 -33.15 -16.19
N MET A 45 14.97 -33.60 -15.48
CA MET A 45 14.70 -35.04 -15.33
C MET A 45 14.29 -35.71 -16.65
N SER A 46 13.82 -34.99 -17.65
CA SER A 46 13.45 -35.52 -18.96
C SER A 46 14.63 -35.59 -19.93
N SER A 47 15.78 -35.03 -19.58
CA SER A 47 17.00 -35.08 -20.39
C SER A 47 17.75 -36.42 -20.20
N GLU A 48 18.37 -36.90 -21.28
CA GLU A 48 19.28 -38.05 -21.24
C GLU A 48 20.62 -37.69 -20.61
N SER A 49 20.96 -36.39 -20.55
CA SER A 49 22.21 -35.84 -20.02
C SER A 49 21.99 -35.02 -18.78
N ALA A 50 22.98 -34.87 -17.93
CA ALA A 50 22.97 -33.92 -16.84
C ALA A 50 23.10 -32.49 -17.40
N ILE A 51 22.03 -31.70 -17.34
CA ILE A 51 21.98 -30.31 -17.80
C ILE A 51 21.66 -29.38 -16.67
N ASP A 52 22.10 -28.13 -16.78
CA ASP A 52 21.71 -27.04 -15.85
C ASP A 52 21.12 -25.88 -16.64
N LEU A 53 19.78 -25.81 -16.68
CA LEU A 53 19.05 -24.79 -17.43
C LEU A 53 19.21 -23.38 -16.82
N LEU A 54 19.55 -23.28 -15.54
CA LEU A 54 19.65 -21.97 -14.87
C LEU A 54 21.06 -21.36 -15.03
N SER A 55 22.06 -22.13 -15.40
CA SER A 55 23.41 -21.62 -15.69
C SER A 55 23.51 -20.87 -17.01
N ASP A 56 22.60 -21.13 -17.96
CA ASP A 56 22.48 -20.38 -19.21
C ASP A 56 21.51 -19.22 -19.06
N PRO A 57 21.97 -17.95 -19.24
CA PRO A 57 21.12 -16.77 -19.04
C PRO A 57 19.89 -16.74 -19.96
N ALA A 58 19.97 -17.21 -21.19
CA ALA A 58 18.85 -17.25 -22.13
C ALA A 58 17.83 -18.30 -21.72
N ALA A 59 18.28 -19.51 -21.36
CA ALA A 59 17.40 -20.54 -20.84
C ALA A 59 16.73 -20.13 -19.52
N SER A 60 17.46 -19.48 -18.61
CA SER A 60 16.91 -18.97 -17.37
C SER A 60 15.80 -17.96 -17.60
N GLN A 61 15.94 -17.05 -18.57
CA GLN A 61 14.89 -16.10 -18.95
C GLN A 61 13.69 -16.81 -19.58
N ASP A 62 13.93 -17.78 -20.47
CA ASP A 62 12.87 -18.59 -21.07
C ASP A 62 12.08 -19.35 -19.99
N MET A 63 12.74 -19.88 -18.96
CA MET A 63 12.10 -20.58 -17.85
C MET A 63 11.16 -19.66 -17.07
N GLN A 64 11.50 -18.38 -16.86
CA GLN A 64 10.61 -17.41 -16.22
C GLN A 64 9.32 -17.20 -17.04
N LEU A 65 9.46 -17.00 -18.35
CA LEU A 65 8.31 -16.82 -19.25
C LEU A 65 7.42 -18.07 -19.33
N LEU A 66 8.04 -19.26 -19.39
CA LEU A 66 7.33 -20.52 -19.40
C LEU A 66 6.62 -20.80 -18.07
N ALA A 67 7.22 -20.42 -16.95
CA ALA A 67 6.63 -20.52 -15.62
C ALA A 67 5.36 -19.68 -15.51
N GLU A 68 5.41 -18.40 -15.88
CA GLU A 68 4.23 -17.53 -15.89
C GLU A 68 3.12 -18.11 -16.78
N LYS A 69 3.48 -18.59 -17.99
CA LYS A 69 2.52 -19.21 -18.91
C LYS A 69 1.91 -20.49 -18.35
N ALA A 70 2.70 -21.35 -17.72
CA ALA A 70 2.24 -22.58 -17.07
C ALA A 70 1.30 -22.26 -15.89
N LYS A 71 1.67 -21.30 -15.01
CA LYS A 71 0.82 -20.80 -13.94
C LYS A 71 -0.54 -20.32 -14.49
N LYS A 72 -0.53 -19.47 -15.51
CA LYS A 72 -1.77 -19.00 -16.18
C LYS A 72 -2.57 -20.14 -16.78
N THR A 73 -1.94 -21.16 -17.32
CA THR A 73 -2.63 -22.36 -17.83
C THR A 73 -3.35 -23.10 -16.71
N LEU A 74 -2.73 -23.23 -15.55
CA LEU A 74 -3.32 -23.91 -14.39
C LEU A 74 -4.49 -23.13 -13.74
N THR A 75 -4.73 -21.88 -14.11
CA THR A 75 -5.95 -21.18 -13.65
C THR A 75 -7.22 -21.78 -14.26
N SER A 76 -7.16 -22.24 -15.51
CA SER A 76 -8.31 -22.78 -16.26
C SER A 76 -8.25 -24.29 -16.49
N ARG A 77 -7.05 -24.89 -16.44
CA ARG A 77 -6.81 -26.32 -16.67
C ARG A 77 -6.28 -26.99 -15.42
N THR A 78 -6.46 -28.31 -15.32
CA THR A 78 -5.94 -29.11 -14.20
C THR A 78 -4.48 -29.53 -14.40
N GLU A 79 -3.94 -29.35 -15.60
CA GLU A 79 -2.56 -29.71 -15.94
C GLU A 79 -1.95 -28.72 -16.92
N ALA A 80 -0.64 -28.55 -16.85
CA ALA A 80 0.17 -27.78 -17.79
C ALA A 80 1.27 -28.68 -18.36
N GLN A 81 1.37 -28.70 -19.69
CA GLN A 81 2.43 -29.41 -20.41
C GLN A 81 3.32 -28.39 -21.10
N VAL A 82 4.62 -28.48 -20.83
CA VAL A 82 5.63 -27.58 -21.38
C VAL A 82 6.67 -28.42 -22.14
N SER A 83 7.08 -27.94 -23.30
CA SER A 83 8.23 -28.50 -24.02
C SER A 83 9.23 -27.38 -24.27
N TYR A 84 10.51 -27.69 -24.07
CA TYR A 84 11.62 -26.76 -24.28
C TYR A 84 12.73 -27.44 -25.08
N LYS A 85 13.39 -26.72 -25.96
CA LYS A 85 14.49 -27.21 -26.75
C LYS A 85 15.81 -26.61 -26.22
N PHE A 86 16.67 -27.42 -25.69
CA PHE A 86 17.99 -27.04 -25.17
C PHE A 86 19.09 -27.87 -25.78
N GLU A 87 20.15 -27.24 -26.30
CA GLU A 87 21.32 -27.90 -26.94
C GLU A 87 20.96 -28.97 -27.98
N GLY A 88 19.82 -28.80 -28.68
CA GLY A 88 19.34 -29.72 -29.68
C GLY A 88 18.44 -30.85 -29.18
N GLU A 89 18.37 -31.06 -27.87
CA GLU A 89 17.45 -31.98 -27.20
C GLU A 89 16.10 -31.36 -26.95
N LYS A 90 15.03 -32.12 -27.01
CA LYS A 90 13.67 -31.68 -26.71
C LYS A 90 13.23 -32.22 -25.35
N LEU A 91 13.11 -31.31 -24.40
CA LEU A 91 12.74 -31.58 -23.02
C LEU A 91 11.24 -31.43 -22.81
N TYR A 92 10.68 -32.11 -21.81
CA TYR A 92 9.28 -32.12 -21.50
C TYR A 92 9.04 -31.99 -20.00
N ALA A 93 8.06 -31.17 -19.62
CA ALA A 93 7.57 -31.09 -18.26
C ALA A 93 6.06 -31.22 -18.24
N HIS A 94 5.56 -31.92 -17.25
CA HIS A 94 4.14 -32.05 -16.94
C HIS A 94 3.96 -31.70 -15.45
N ILE A 95 3.07 -30.73 -15.17
CA ILE A 95 2.76 -30.27 -13.81
C ILE A 95 1.24 -30.22 -13.69
N THR A 96 0.72 -30.78 -12.62
CA THR A 96 -0.71 -30.70 -12.27
C THR A 96 -0.97 -29.50 -11.40
N ARG A 97 -2.23 -29.02 -11.40
CA ARG A 97 -2.67 -27.95 -10.49
C ARG A 97 -2.50 -28.38 -9.04
N GLU A 98 -2.82 -29.63 -8.72
CA GLU A 98 -2.72 -30.15 -7.35
C GLU A 98 -1.29 -30.11 -6.82
N GLU A 99 -0.29 -30.49 -7.64
CA GLU A 99 1.13 -30.36 -7.29
C GLU A 99 1.51 -28.88 -7.06
N PHE A 100 1.11 -28.00 -7.96
CA PHE A 100 1.40 -26.58 -7.87
C PHE A 100 0.73 -25.94 -6.65
N ASP A 101 -0.53 -26.26 -6.37
CA ASP A 101 -1.26 -25.76 -5.20
C ASP A 101 -0.58 -26.22 -3.89
N SER A 102 -0.07 -27.47 -3.86
CA SER A 102 0.67 -28.00 -2.73
C SER A 102 1.98 -27.28 -2.49
N GLU A 103 2.77 -27.05 -3.54
CA GLU A 103 4.07 -26.36 -3.45
C GLU A 103 3.93 -24.87 -3.09
N THR A 104 2.79 -24.26 -3.41
CA THR A 104 2.51 -22.83 -3.13
C THR A 104 1.65 -22.59 -1.90
N GLU A 105 1.27 -23.62 -1.15
CA GLU A 105 0.41 -23.53 0.03
C GLU A 105 0.97 -22.52 1.07
N SER A 106 2.27 -22.49 1.29
CA SER A 106 2.90 -21.57 2.24
C SER A 106 2.72 -20.10 1.86
N LEU A 107 2.78 -19.78 0.56
CA LEU A 107 2.54 -18.44 0.01
C LEU A 107 1.08 -18.05 0.21
N LEU A 108 0.17 -18.99 -0.08
CA LEU A 108 -1.27 -18.80 0.11
C LEU A 108 -1.60 -18.56 1.59
N GLN A 109 -1.05 -19.33 2.51
CA GLN A 109 -1.27 -19.17 3.95
C GLN A 109 -0.72 -17.84 4.46
N SER A 110 0.36 -17.33 3.92
CA SER A 110 0.86 -15.99 4.23
C SER A 110 -0.15 -14.90 3.84
N THR A 111 -0.80 -15.04 2.67
CA THR A 111 -1.88 -14.14 2.22
C THR A 111 -3.10 -14.20 3.14
N ILE A 112 -3.55 -15.40 3.47
CA ILE A 112 -4.70 -15.61 4.39
C ILE A 112 -4.41 -15.02 5.77
N SER A 113 -3.19 -15.20 6.28
CA SER A 113 -2.78 -14.64 7.57
C SER A 113 -2.83 -13.10 7.55
N GLY A 114 -2.39 -12.45 6.46
CA GLY A 114 -2.55 -11.00 6.29
C GLY A 114 -4.01 -10.57 6.28
N THR A 115 -4.87 -11.32 5.58
CA THR A 115 -6.31 -11.04 5.56
C THR A 115 -6.93 -11.17 6.95
N LYS A 116 -6.58 -12.21 7.71
CA LYS A 116 -7.07 -12.38 9.10
C LYS A 116 -6.62 -11.23 10.01
N ARG A 117 -5.36 -10.78 9.91
CA ARG A 117 -4.89 -9.60 10.66
C ARG A 117 -5.67 -8.34 10.30
N ALA A 118 -5.92 -8.07 8.99
CA ALA A 118 -6.74 -6.94 8.57
C ALA A 118 -8.14 -6.99 9.18
N LEU A 119 -8.76 -8.18 9.23
CA LEU A 119 -10.07 -8.36 9.86
C LEU A 119 -10.03 -8.13 11.38
N ASP A 120 -8.97 -8.55 12.06
CA ASP A 120 -8.81 -8.31 13.50
C ASP A 120 -8.63 -6.81 13.80
N ILE A 121 -7.86 -6.09 12.99
CA ILE A 121 -7.74 -4.63 13.08
C ILE A 121 -9.10 -3.96 12.85
N ALA A 122 -9.86 -4.39 11.83
CA ALA A 122 -11.19 -3.85 11.53
C ALA A 122 -12.16 -4.07 12.70
N ARG A 123 -12.13 -5.25 13.32
CA ARG A 123 -12.93 -5.55 14.54
C ARG A 123 -12.55 -4.64 15.69
N GLY A 124 -11.25 -4.41 15.91
CA GLY A 124 -10.76 -3.45 16.90
C GLY A 124 -11.27 -2.02 16.67
N LYS A 125 -11.55 -1.66 15.42
CA LYS A 125 -12.16 -0.38 15.02
C LYS A 125 -13.70 -0.41 14.98
N GLY A 126 -14.34 -1.48 15.44
CA GLY A 126 -15.81 -1.59 15.56
C GLY A 126 -16.51 -2.24 14.36
N VAL A 127 -15.79 -2.66 13.32
CA VAL A 127 -16.37 -3.37 12.18
C VAL A 127 -16.44 -4.87 12.51
N ASN A 128 -17.60 -5.34 12.92
CA ASN A 128 -17.79 -6.72 13.40
C ASN A 128 -18.37 -7.68 12.35
N ARG A 129 -18.77 -7.15 11.19
CA ARG A 129 -19.37 -7.95 10.12
C ARG A 129 -18.76 -7.55 8.79
N ILE A 130 -18.44 -8.56 7.99
CA ILE A 130 -18.05 -8.40 6.58
C ILE A 130 -19.21 -8.94 5.75
N ASP A 131 -19.69 -8.14 4.83
CA ASP A 131 -20.81 -8.51 3.96
C ASP A 131 -20.32 -9.17 2.68
N GLU A 132 -19.21 -8.69 2.12
CA GLU A 132 -18.64 -9.19 0.87
C GLU A 132 -17.11 -9.20 0.90
N ILE A 133 -16.53 -10.12 0.15
CA ILE A 133 -15.09 -10.17 -0.13
C ILE A 133 -14.91 -10.05 -1.65
N ILE A 134 -14.18 -9.03 -2.07
CA ILE A 134 -13.91 -8.76 -3.49
C ILE A 134 -12.46 -9.13 -3.78
N LEU A 135 -12.26 -10.03 -4.74
CA LEU A 135 -10.93 -10.42 -5.22
C LEU A 135 -10.52 -9.55 -6.41
N VAL A 136 -9.34 -8.93 -6.30
CA VAL A 136 -8.77 -8.03 -7.30
C VAL A 136 -7.32 -8.39 -7.57
N GLY A 137 -6.87 -8.21 -8.81
CA GLY A 137 -5.50 -8.51 -9.26
C GLY A 137 -5.36 -9.90 -9.89
N GLY A 138 -4.49 -10.03 -10.87
CA GLY A 138 -4.32 -11.23 -11.70
C GLY A 138 -4.02 -12.53 -10.93
N SER A 139 -3.39 -12.45 -9.75
CA SER A 139 -3.14 -13.63 -8.90
C SER A 139 -4.42 -14.25 -8.34
N THR A 140 -5.52 -13.51 -8.28
CA THR A 140 -6.81 -14.02 -7.78
C THR A 140 -7.53 -14.96 -8.75
N TYR A 141 -7.05 -15.07 -9.99
CA TYR A 141 -7.53 -16.09 -10.93
C TYR A 141 -7.11 -17.52 -10.55
N MET A 142 -6.12 -17.68 -9.68
CA MET A 142 -5.74 -19.00 -9.19
C MET A 142 -6.87 -19.59 -8.32
N PRO A 143 -7.43 -20.75 -8.67
CA PRO A 143 -8.58 -21.32 -7.94
C PRO A 143 -8.33 -21.54 -6.46
N GLN A 144 -7.10 -21.86 -6.06
CA GLN A 144 -6.70 -22.02 -4.67
C GLN A 144 -7.00 -20.78 -3.82
N VAL A 145 -6.97 -19.55 -4.39
CA VAL A 145 -7.21 -18.31 -3.66
C VAL A 145 -8.66 -18.21 -3.21
N SER A 146 -9.62 -18.37 -4.14
CA SER A 146 -11.04 -18.29 -3.81
C SER A 146 -11.47 -19.41 -2.86
N VAL A 147 -10.96 -20.62 -3.08
CA VAL A 147 -11.23 -21.79 -2.21
C VAL A 147 -10.70 -21.56 -0.78
N ALA A 148 -9.48 -21.04 -0.64
CA ALA A 148 -8.90 -20.75 0.66
C ALA A 148 -9.64 -19.62 1.39
N VAL A 149 -9.99 -18.54 0.68
CA VAL A 149 -10.77 -17.43 1.25
C VAL A 149 -12.12 -17.91 1.77
N GLU A 150 -12.86 -18.70 0.98
CA GLU A 150 -14.14 -19.24 1.39
C GLU A 150 -13.99 -20.19 2.59
N ARG A 151 -13.03 -21.10 2.55
CA ARG A 151 -12.74 -22.05 3.64
C ARG A 151 -12.39 -21.35 4.95
N GLU A 152 -11.52 -20.35 4.89
CA GLU A 152 -10.92 -19.74 6.09
C GLU A 152 -11.76 -18.61 6.69
N LEU A 153 -12.57 -17.93 5.85
CA LEU A 153 -13.35 -16.76 6.27
C LEU A 153 -14.87 -17.03 6.26
N GLY A 154 -15.32 -18.14 5.67
CA GLY A 154 -16.74 -18.52 5.64
C GLY A 154 -17.60 -17.64 4.72
N ILE A 155 -16.99 -16.86 3.82
CA ILE A 155 -17.66 -15.99 2.86
C ILE A 155 -17.15 -16.34 1.47
N THR A 156 -18.07 -16.68 0.57
CA THR A 156 -17.73 -16.91 -0.84
C THR A 156 -17.30 -15.59 -1.49
N PRO A 157 -16.06 -15.47 -1.93
CA PRO A 157 -15.58 -14.21 -2.53
C PRO A 157 -16.17 -14.01 -3.92
N ILE A 158 -16.34 -12.74 -4.30
CA ILE A 158 -16.70 -12.35 -5.65
C ILE A 158 -15.46 -11.84 -6.39
N SER A 159 -15.37 -12.13 -7.68
CA SER A 159 -14.34 -11.58 -8.56
C SER A 159 -14.96 -10.51 -9.44
N TYR A 160 -14.46 -9.29 -9.38
CA TYR A 160 -14.93 -8.18 -10.18
C TYR A 160 -13.76 -7.60 -10.97
N ASP A 161 -13.70 -7.95 -12.26
CA ASP A 161 -12.76 -7.40 -13.23
C ASP A 161 -11.31 -7.29 -12.70
N PRO A 162 -10.68 -8.42 -12.29
CA PRO A 162 -9.46 -8.41 -11.49
C PRO A 162 -8.28 -7.68 -12.13
N ASP A 163 -8.20 -7.67 -13.46
CA ASP A 163 -7.09 -7.08 -14.20
C ASP A 163 -7.25 -5.56 -14.38
N GLU A 164 -8.46 -5.04 -14.46
CA GLU A 164 -8.75 -3.65 -14.83
C GLU A 164 -9.29 -2.81 -13.67
N SER A 165 -9.74 -3.41 -12.56
CA SER A 165 -10.36 -2.71 -11.42
C SER A 165 -9.49 -1.57 -10.90
N VAL A 166 -8.17 -1.77 -10.78
CA VAL A 166 -7.24 -0.75 -10.29
C VAL A 166 -7.13 0.41 -11.28
N ALA A 167 -7.00 0.11 -12.58
CA ALA A 167 -6.91 1.15 -13.62
C ALA A 167 -8.21 1.94 -13.74
N LYS A 168 -9.37 1.26 -13.68
CA LYS A 168 -10.69 1.90 -13.66
C LYS A 168 -10.88 2.79 -12.44
N GLY A 169 -10.48 2.30 -11.24
CA GLY A 169 -10.51 3.08 -10.02
C GLY A 169 -9.62 4.33 -10.08
N ALA A 170 -8.42 4.20 -10.65
CA ALA A 170 -7.52 5.32 -10.86
C ALA A 170 -8.12 6.37 -11.82
N ALA A 171 -8.76 5.94 -12.90
CA ALA A 171 -9.42 6.85 -13.84
C ALA A 171 -10.61 7.60 -13.18
N ILE A 172 -11.41 6.90 -12.38
CA ILE A 172 -12.51 7.50 -11.61
C ILE A 172 -11.96 8.51 -10.59
N SER A 173 -10.88 8.18 -9.90
CA SER A 173 -10.23 9.08 -8.94
C SER A 173 -9.68 10.34 -9.61
N ALA A 174 -9.05 10.21 -10.79
CA ALA A 174 -8.57 11.34 -11.56
C ALA A 174 -9.73 12.25 -12.03
N LEU A 175 -10.81 11.64 -12.51
CA LEU A 175 -12.01 12.39 -12.91
C LEU A 175 -12.65 13.12 -11.72
N ALA A 176 -12.73 12.47 -10.56
CA ALA A 176 -13.21 13.10 -9.32
C ALA A 176 -12.37 14.32 -8.93
N HIS A 177 -11.05 14.24 -9.09
CA HIS A 177 -10.16 15.36 -8.82
C HIS A 177 -10.42 16.54 -9.76
N LEU A 178 -10.52 16.30 -11.07
CA LEU A 178 -10.84 17.32 -12.04
C LEU A 178 -12.20 17.99 -11.79
N MET A 179 -13.22 17.20 -11.45
CA MET A 179 -14.54 17.73 -11.12
C MET A 179 -14.54 18.59 -9.85
N ARG A 180 -13.76 18.21 -8.83
CA ARG A 180 -13.59 19.02 -7.62
C ARG A 180 -12.87 20.34 -7.90
N GLU A 181 -11.86 20.36 -8.75
CA GLU A 181 -11.20 21.60 -9.18
C GLU A 181 -12.17 22.55 -9.89
N GLN A 182 -13.10 22.02 -10.70
CA GLN A 182 -14.13 22.85 -11.38
C GLN A 182 -15.15 23.46 -10.41
N ILE A 183 -15.57 22.72 -9.38
CA ILE A 183 -16.52 23.21 -8.39
C ILE A 183 -15.88 24.22 -7.44
N GLY A 184 -14.58 24.18 -7.26
CA GLY A 184 -13.80 24.99 -6.33
C GLY A 184 -13.55 24.33 -4.98
N ASP A 185 -12.46 24.81 -4.33
CA ASP A 185 -12.02 24.29 -3.04
C ASP A 185 -13.10 24.47 -1.96
N GLY A 186 -13.32 23.42 -1.19
CA GLY A 186 -14.25 23.42 -0.06
C GLY A 186 -15.66 22.93 -0.35
N PHE A 187 -15.94 22.48 -1.58
CA PHE A 187 -17.22 21.82 -1.86
C PHE A 187 -17.30 20.45 -1.17
N THR A 188 -18.36 20.26 -0.41
CA THR A 188 -18.72 18.99 0.22
C THR A 188 -20.09 18.52 -0.28
N LEU A 189 -20.27 17.22 -0.41
CA LEU A 189 -21.56 16.62 -0.70
C LEU A 189 -22.41 16.69 0.58
N GLU A 190 -23.27 17.69 0.68
CA GLU A 190 -24.16 17.85 1.81
C GLU A 190 -25.50 17.18 1.54
N ALA A 191 -25.93 16.35 2.47
CA ALA A 191 -27.25 15.73 2.49
C ALA A 191 -28.01 16.16 3.74
N ASP A 192 -29.33 16.22 3.64
CA ASP A 192 -30.21 16.48 4.77
C ASP A 192 -30.37 15.26 5.69
N ASP A 193 -31.19 15.41 6.73
CA ASP A 193 -31.44 14.33 7.72
C ASP A 193 -32.13 13.10 7.11
N THR A 194 -32.70 13.21 5.90
CA THR A 194 -33.30 12.09 5.15
C THR A 194 -32.30 11.37 4.26
N GLY A 195 -31.12 11.96 4.07
CA GLY A 195 -30.06 11.48 3.18
C GLY A 195 -30.22 11.94 1.72
N GLU A 196 -31.12 12.92 1.47
CA GLU A 196 -31.23 13.60 0.18
C GLU A 196 -30.25 14.78 0.11
N PHE A 197 -29.73 15.08 -1.08
CA PHE A 197 -28.81 16.22 -1.25
C PHE A 197 -29.53 17.54 -0.99
N THR A 198 -28.81 18.50 -0.40
CA THR A 198 -29.29 19.87 -0.32
C THR A 198 -29.47 20.46 -1.73
N LEU A 199 -30.38 21.44 -1.88
CA LEU A 199 -30.64 22.09 -3.17
C LEU A 199 -29.37 22.71 -3.78
N GLU A 200 -28.44 23.20 -2.96
CA GLU A 200 -27.17 23.74 -3.44
C GLU A 200 -26.26 22.64 -3.98
N THR A 201 -26.15 21.52 -3.26
CA THR A 201 -25.38 20.34 -3.68
C THR A 201 -25.96 19.78 -4.98
N GLU A 202 -27.29 19.60 -5.05
CA GLU A 202 -27.96 19.06 -6.25
C GLU A 202 -27.78 19.97 -7.46
N GLY A 203 -27.86 21.29 -7.29
CA GLY A 203 -27.62 22.27 -8.37
C GLY A 203 -26.21 22.17 -8.95
N LYS A 204 -25.17 22.09 -8.11
CA LYS A 204 -23.78 21.93 -8.56
C LYS A 204 -23.52 20.58 -9.22
N LEU A 205 -24.11 19.50 -8.70
CA LEU A 205 -24.01 18.18 -9.30
C LEU A 205 -24.68 18.14 -10.68
N GLN A 206 -25.82 18.82 -10.84
CA GLN A 206 -26.52 18.91 -12.13
C GLN A 206 -25.71 19.71 -13.16
N GLU A 207 -25.10 20.83 -12.76
CA GLU A 207 -24.21 21.62 -13.63
C GLU A 207 -23.05 20.76 -14.16
N LEU A 208 -22.38 20.00 -13.28
CA LEU A 208 -21.31 19.07 -13.69
C LEU A 208 -21.84 17.93 -14.58
N ALA A 209 -23.03 17.44 -14.33
CA ALA A 209 -23.63 16.39 -15.15
C ALA A 209 -23.89 16.89 -16.57
N ASP A 210 -24.43 18.10 -16.68
CA ASP A 210 -24.72 18.74 -17.96
C ASP A 210 -23.42 19.04 -18.75
N ASP A 211 -22.39 19.53 -18.08
CA ASP A 211 -21.09 19.88 -18.68
C ASP A 211 -20.30 18.63 -19.11
N SER A 212 -20.35 17.56 -18.32
CA SER A 212 -19.56 16.34 -18.57
C SER A 212 -20.29 15.31 -19.44
N GLY A 213 -21.61 15.44 -19.59
CA GLY A 213 -22.45 14.46 -20.28
C GLY A 213 -22.70 13.17 -19.47
N PHE A 214 -22.35 13.15 -18.18
CA PHE A 214 -22.68 12.08 -17.26
C PHE A 214 -24.06 12.27 -16.65
N THR A 215 -24.64 11.20 -16.09
CA THR A 215 -25.88 11.32 -15.29
C THR A 215 -25.57 11.94 -13.93
N LEU A 216 -26.56 12.58 -13.31
CA LEU A 216 -26.45 13.12 -11.94
C LEU A 216 -25.98 12.05 -10.96
N GLU A 217 -26.52 10.83 -11.07
CA GLU A 217 -26.12 9.69 -10.23
C GLU A 217 -24.64 9.32 -10.44
N ALA A 218 -24.17 9.28 -11.70
CA ALA A 218 -22.77 9.01 -12.00
C ALA A 218 -21.83 10.07 -11.38
N VAL A 219 -22.15 11.36 -11.56
CA VAL A 219 -21.39 12.48 -10.97
C VAL A 219 -21.38 12.38 -9.44
N SER A 220 -22.51 12.12 -8.81
CA SER A 220 -22.62 11.92 -7.36
C SER A 220 -21.74 10.75 -6.87
N ASN A 221 -21.73 9.65 -7.60
CA ASN A 221 -20.90 8.48 -7.27
C ASN A 221 -19.40 8.75 -7.45
N ILE A 222 -19.01 9.47 -8.52
CA ILE A 222 -17.63 9.88 -8.80
C ILE A 222 -17.11 10.80 -7.68
N LEU A 223 -17.93 11.75 -7.24
CA LEU A 223 -17.57 12.72 -6.21
C LEU A 223 -17.72 12.20 -4.78
N THR A 224 -18.22 10.97 -4.60
CA THR A 224 -18.32 10.36 -3.27
C THR A 224 -16.97 10.40 -2.56
N PRO A 225 -16.90 10.97 -1.34
CA PRO A 225 -15.64 11.05 -0.61
C PRO A 225 -15.11 9.64 -0.30
N CYS A 226 -13.83 9.44 -0.52
CA CYS A 226 -13.13 8.23 -0.11
C CYS A 226 -12.07 8.62 0.92
N SER A 227 -12.25 8.25 2.18
CA SER A 227 -11.22 8.40 3.18
C SER A 227 -10.26 7.22 3.13
N ASN A 228 -8.98 7.48 3.35
CA ASN A 228 -7.93 6.48 3.33
C ASN A 228 -7.24 6.38 4.69
N VAL A 229 -6.41 5.36 4.86
CA VAL A 229 -5.56 5.18 6.04
C VAL A 229 -4.10 5.10 5.65
N CYS A 230 -3.25 5.47 6.59
CA CYS A 230 -1.81 5.38 6.44
C CYS A 230 -1.38 3.91 6.32
N SER A 231 -0.61 3.55 5.31
CA SER A 231 -0.14 2.18 5.08
C SER A 231 1.12 1.82 5.87
N ARG A 232 1.81 2.82 6.43
CA ARG A 232 3.04 2.69 7.22
C ARG A 232 3.00 3.60 8.43
N SER A 233 3.81 3.29 9.43
CA SER A 233 4.07 4.20 10.54
C SER A 233 5.25 5.10 10.21
N PHE A 234 5.16 6.36 10.63
CA PHE A 234 6.21 7.36 10.47
C PHE A 234 6.69 7.84 11.83
N GLY A 235 7.98 7.80 12.02
CA GLY A 235 8.60 8.15 13.29
C GLY A 235 9.91 8.89 13.13
N GLN A 236 10.39 9.41 14.26
CA GLN A 236 11.68 10.07 14.36
C GLN A 236 12.65 9.19 15.14
N ILE A 237 13.92 9.14 14.71
CA ILE A 237 14.99 8.53 15.49
C ILE A 237 15.41 9.52 16.57
N LEU A 238 15.26 9.11 17.81
CA LEU A 238 15.69 9.88 18.99
C LEU A 238 16.61 9.04 19.86
N LEU A 239 17.49 9.72 20.57
CA LEU A 239 18.34 9.09 21.58
C LEU A 239 17.52 8.85 22.85
N ARG A 240 17.34 7.58 23.25
CA ARG A 240 16.66 7.26 24.51
C ARG A 240 17.50 7.73 25.70
N TYR A 241 16.88 8.50 26.60
CA TYR A 241 17.60 9.18 27.69
C TYR A 241 18.29 8.20 28.66
N SER A 242 17.65 7.05 28.94
CA SER A 242 18.09 6.11 29.99
C SER A 242 19.39 5.39 29.69
N ASP A 243 19.66 5.06 28.43
CA ASP A 243 20.82 4.26 28.02
C ASP A 243 21.59 4.85 26.83
N LYS A 244 21.16 6.00 26.34
CA LYS A 244 21.76 6.69 25.20
C LYS A 244 21.79 5.85 23.93
N VAL A 245 20.78 4.99 23.73
CA VAL A 245 20.60 4.18 22.52
C VAL A 245 19.57 4.83 21.61
N SER A 246 19.87 4.90 20.31
CA SER A 246 18.96 5.41 19.31
C SER A 246 17.73 4.49 19.17
N ARG A 247 16.55 5.07 19.20
CA ARG A 247 15.27 4.40 19.05
C ARG A 247 14.33 5.21 18.16
N ILE A 248 13.40 4.53 17.51
CA ILE A 248 12.32 5.18 16.76
C ILE A 248 11.14 5.39 17.69
N TYR A 249 10.58 6.59 17.62
CA TYR A 249 9.30 6.94 18.24
C TYR A 249 8.35 7.39 17.14
N ASN A 250 7.27 6.62 16.95
CA ASN A 250 6.29 6.91 15.92
C ASN A 250 5.42 8.10 16.32
N LEU A 251 5.20 9.01 15.38
CA LEU A 251 4.23 10.10 15.47
C LEU A 251 2.93 9.71 14.78
N ILE A 252 3.04 9.09 13.62
CA ILE A 252 1.89 8.61 12.84
C ILE A 252 2.01 7.09 12.76
N TYR A 253 0.97 6.39 13.16
CA TYR A 253 0.93 4.94 13.11
C TYR A 253 0.22 4.43 11.87
N ARG A 254 0.60 3.26 11.41
CA ARG A 254 -0.11 2.48 10.39
C ARG A 254 -1.60 2.37 10.73
N ASN A 255 -2.44 2.44 9.72
CA ASN A 255 -3.90 2.44 9.84
C ASN A 255 -4.51 3.65 10.56
N THR A 256 -3.78 4.75 10.72
CA THR A 256 -4.33 6.05 11.11
C THR A 256 -5.07 6.67 9.93
N ASN A 257 -6.25 7.24 10.15
CA ASN A 257 -7.03 7.91 9.11
C ASN A 257 -6.30 9.13 8.56
N LEU A 258 -6.41 9.35 7.25
CA LEU A 258 -5.87 10.51 6.55
C LEU A 258 -6.97 11.57 6.29
N PRO A 259 -6.64 12.84 6.28
CA PRO A 259 -5.34 13.44 6.61
C PRO A 259 -5.06 13.41 8.11
N VAL A 260 -3.79 13.46 8.51
CA VAL A 260 -3.40 13.45 9.93
C VAL A 260 -2.25 14.43 10.20
N GLU A 261 -2.33 15.09 11.35
CA GLU A 261 -1.24 15.88 11.92
C GLU A 261 -0.89 15.34 13.30
N ALA A 262 0.40 15.14 13.54
CA ALA A 262 0.90 14.64 14.81
C ALA A 262 2.14 15.41 15.22
N ASN A 263 2.28 15.67 16.52
CA ASN A 263 3.44 16.33 17.09
C ASN A 263 4.10 15.47 18.17
N MET A 264 5.40 15.64 18.32
CA MET A 264 6.17 15.03 19.39
C MET A 264 7.20 16.01 19.90
N PRO A 265 7.22 16.29 21.20
CA PRO A 265 8.31 17.04 21.80
C PRO A 265 9.57 16.19 21.86
N SER A 266 10.68 16.75 21.42
CA SER A 266 12.02 16.21 21.61
C SER A 266 12.88 17.24 22.32
N TYR A 267 14.09 16.88 22.71
CA TYR A 267 14.93 17.74 23.54
C TYR A 267 16.39 17.65 23.09
N THR A 268 17.13 18.74 23.28
CA THR A 268 18.60 18.73 23.14
C THR A 268 19.22 17.79 24.16
N ILE A 269 20.36 17.18 23.82
CA ILE A 269 21.03 16.18 24.66
C ILE A 269 22.26 16.71 25.39
N GLU A 270 22.77 17.87 24.96
CA GLU A 270 23.99 18.48 25.49
C GLU A 270 23.79 19.98 25.70
N ASP A 271 24.55 20.55 26.68
CA ASP A 271 24.62 21.99 26.87
C ASP A 271 25.26 22.65 25.63
N ASN A 272 24.74 23.80 25.26
CA ASN A 272 25.26 24.59 24.14
C ASN A 272 25.30 23.81 22.80
N GLN A 273 24.39 22.88 22.62
CA GLN A 273 24.22 22.17 21.33
C GLN A 273 23.90 23.19 20.23
N SER A 274 24.61 23.14 19.11
CA SER A 274 24.44 24.12 18.02
C SER A 274 23.50 23.63 16.91
N THR A 275 23.24 22.34 16.85
CA THR A 275 22.45 21.72 15.80
C THR A 275 21.77 20.44 16.31
N VAL A 276 20.55 20.18 15.88
CA VAL A 276 19.86 18.90 16.06
C VAL A 276 19.70 18.21 14.72
N HIS A 277 20.19 17.00 14.60
CA HIS A 277 19.99 16.16 13.41
C HIS A 277 18.66 15.44 13.52
N ILE A 278 17.73 15.78 12.65
CA ILE A 278 16.40 15.18 12.57
C ILE A 278 16.44 14.08 11.54
N GLN A 279 16.12 12.86 11.95
CA GLN A 279 16.03 11.70 11.08
C GLN A 279 14.62 11.12 11.12
N VAL A 280 13.97 11.01 9.97
CA VAL A 280 12.60 10.52 9.83
C VAL A 280 12.61 9.19 9.08
N VAL A 281 11.89 8.23 9.63
CA VAL A 281 11.83 6.86 9.12
C VAL A 281 10.40 6.41 8.89
N ASP A 282 10.22 5.45 7.96
CA ASP A 282 9.02 4.64 7.86
C ASP A 282 9.27 3.22 8.42
N ASN A 283 8.23 2.64 8.99
CA ASN A 283 8.25 1.28 9.50
C ASN A 283 6.86 0.62 9.38
N LEU A 284 6.76 -0.66 9.77
CA LEU A 284 5.53 -1.44 9.69
C LEU A 284 4.85 -1.66 11.05
N VAL A 285 5.29 -0.97 12.09
CA VAL A 285 4.71 -1.09 13.43
C VAL A 285 3.27 -0.57 13.40
N GLU A 286 2.36 -1.38 13.89
CA GLU A 286 0.94 -1.03 13.95
C GLU A 286 0.64 -0.13 15.15
N TYR A 287 -0.54 0.50 15.11
CA TYR A 287 -1.04 1.27 16.23
C TYR A 287 -1.16 0.36 17.46
N PRO A 288 -0.69 0.78 18.65
CA PRO A 288 -0.79 -0.04 19.84
C PRO A 288 -2.26 -0.35 20.18
N ALA A 289 -2.58 -1.64 20.26
CA ALA A 289 -3.95 -2.09 20.51
C ALA A 289 -4.39 -1.86 21.96
N THR A 290 -3.42 -1.70 22.88
CA THR A 290 -3.68 -1.55 24.31
C THR A 290 -2.90 -0.38 24.90
N PRO A 291 -3.39 0.27 25.99
CA PRO A 291 -2.65 1.30 26.72
C PRO A 291 -1.32 0.81 27.30
N GLU A 292 -1.16 -0.49 27.49
CA GLU A 292 0.08 -1.09 27.97
C GLU A 292 1.14 -1.14 26.87
N GLU A 293 0.76 -1.54 25.67
CA GLU A 293 1.62 -1.51 24.48
C GLU A 293 2.04 -0.08 24.14
N GLU A 294 1.11 0.88 24.21
CA GLU A 294 1.42 2.29 24.01
C GLU A 294 2.47 2.80 24.99
N ARG A 295 2.30 2.50 26.30
CA ARG A 295 3.28 2.86 27.31
C ARG A 295 4.63 2.18 27.10
N LYS A 296 4.62 0.93 26.62
CA LYS A 296 5.83 0.20 26.28
C LYS A 296 6.56 0.84 25.11
N LEU A 297 5.89 1.10 24.01
CA LEU A 297 6.46 1.75 22.83
C LEU A 297 7.00 3.15 23.14
N ASN A 298 6.24 3.95 23.91
CA ASN A 298 6.67 5.29 24.31
C ASN A 298 7.89 5.28 25.26
N ARG A 299 8.08 4.23 26.06
CA ARG A 299 9.22 4.09 26.97
C ARG A 299 10.44 3.45 26.31
N GLU A 300 10.23 2.36 25.57
CA GLU A 300 11.31 1.53 25.04
C GLU A 300 11.74 1.97 23.63
N GLY A 301 10.82 2.53 22.88
CA GLY A 301 11.01 2.84 21.45
C GLY A 301 11.16 1.58 20.60
N ILE A 302 11.31 1.76 19.30
CA ILE A 302 11.43 0.71 18.30
C ILE A 302 12.87 0.62 17.82
N ASP A 303 13.35 -0.56 17.45
CA ASP A 303 14.70 -0.75 16.92
C ASP A 303 14.83 -0.07 15.54
N PRO A 304 15.83 0.79 15.32
CA PRO A 304 16.02 1.45 14.01
C PRO A 304 16.35 0.51 12.85
N ASN A 305 16.86 -0.71 13.14
CA ASN A 305 17.23 -1.67 12.09
C ASN A 305 16.04 -2.17 11.25
N ASP A 306 14.83 -2.07 11.78
CA ASP A 306 13.60 -2.53 11.11
C ASP A 306 12.88 -1.41 10.33
N ALA A 307 13.56 -0.28 10.12
CA ALA A 307 12.97 0.90 9.49
C ALA A 307 13.83 1.45 8.35
N ARG A 308 13.16 2.13 7.43
CA ARG A 308 13.80 2.81 6.31
C ARG A 308 13.89 4.31 6.59
N LEU A 309 15.10 4.88 6.52
CA LEU A 309 15.29 6.32 6.54
C LEU A 309 14.66 6.92 5.26
N ILE A 310 13.77 7.90 5.43
CA ILE A 310 13.06 8.55 4.33
C ILE A 310 13.40 10.04 4.20
N TRP A 311 13.87 10.67 5.28
CA TRP A 311 14.30 12.06 5.26
C TRP A 311 15.24 12.35 6.42
N GLU A 312 16.18 13.28 6.21
CA GLU A 312 17.01 13.84 7.27
C GLU A 312 17.31 15.32 7.05
N GLY A 313 17.52 16.05 8.14
CA GLY A 313 17.84 17.47 8.10
C GLY A 313 18.51 17.94 9.37
N ASN A 314 19.20 19.07 9.29
CA ASN A 314 19.89 19.69 10.41
C ASN A 314 19.18 20.97 10.83
N LEU A 315 18.62 20.99 12.03
CA LEU A 315 18.00 22.16 12.64
C LEU A 315 19.04 22.94 13.44
N PRO A 316 19.37 24.18 13.07
CA PRO A 316 20.21 25.05 13.88
C PRO A 316 19.51 25.38 15.20
N ILE A 317 20.25 25.37 16.31
CA ILE A 317 19.76 25.65 17.67
C ILE A 317 20.37 26.93 18.17
N GLN A 318 19.62 27.71 18.97
CA GLN A 318 20.11 28.89 19.62
C GLN A 318 21.34 28.56 20.49
N PRO A 319 22.50 29.24 20.32
CA PRO A 319 23.66 29.04 21.15
C PRO A 319 23.39 29.35 22.65
N GLY A 320 24.03 28.59 23.53
CA GLY A 320 23.96 28.81 24.97
C GLY A 320 22.76 28.21 25.67
N LEU A 321 21.93 27.45 24.99
CA LEU A 321 20.83 26.70 25.62
C LEU A 321 21.37 25.51 26.43
N PRO A 322 20.77 25.19 27.59
CA PRO A 322 21.11 23.98 28.35
C PRO A 322 20.63 22.71 27.63
N ALA A 323 21.17 21.58 28.03
CA ALA A 323 20.59 20.29 27.71
C ALA A 323 19.10 20.25 28.11
N GLU A 324 18.33 19.36 27.47
CA GLU A 324 16.88 19.25 27.65
C GLU A 324 16.09 20.49 27.21
N SER A 325 16.66 21.36 26.36
CA SER A 325 15.91 22.44 25.71
C SER A 325 14.94 21.84 24.68
N PRO A 326 13.66 22.29 24.63
CA PRO A 326 12.64 21.68 23.82
C PRO A 326 12.84 21.95 22.32
N ILE A 327 12.56 20.94 21.52
CA ILE A 327 12.45 21.00 20.04
C ILE A 327 11.06 20.52 19.68
N GLU A 328 10.37 21.28 18.87
CA GLU A 328 9.04 20.93 18.37
C GLU A 328 9.18 20.26 17.00
N THR A 329 8.63 19.05 16.85
CA THR A 329 8.55 18.37 15.55
C THR A 329 7.08 18.02 15.27
N VAL A 330 6.61 18.38 14.06
CA VAL A 330 5.27 18.13 13.58
C VAL A 330 5.34 17.36 12.25
N PHE A 331 4.58 16.29 12.17
CA PHE A 331 4.35 15.55 10.93
C PHE A 331 2.93 15.81 10.45
N LYS A 332 2.79 16.15 9.16
CA LYS A 332 1.50 16.25 8.46
C LYS A 332 1.51 15.30 7.29
N LEU A 333 0.58 14.36 7.28
CA LEU A 333 0.40 13.42 6.17
C LEU A 333 -0.97 13.66 5.55
N ASP A 334 -0.98 14.02 4.28
CA ASP A 334 -2.21 14.28 3.54
C ASP A 334 -2.77 13.02 2.84
N GLU A 335 -3.92 13.17 2.20
CA GLU A 335 -4.59 12.10 1.48
C GLU A 335 -3.80 11.61 0.24
N SER A 336 -2.92 12.45 -0.32
CA SER A 336 -2.05 12.11 -1.44
C SER A 336 -0.82 11.30 -1.03
N GLY A 337 -0.60 11.13 0.29
CA GLY A 337 0.59 10.50 0.84
C GLY A 337 1.81 11.42 0.89
N LEU A 338 1.62 12.72 0.79
CA LEU A 338 2.69 13.70 1.02
C LEU A 338 2.89 13.89 2.53
N LEU A 339 4.05 13.45 3.03
CA LEU A 339 4.48 13.69 4.41
C LEU A 339 5.29 14.99 4.46
N THR A 340 4.75 15.99 5.15
CA THR A 340 5.45 17.24 5.46
C THR A 340 5.96 17.17 6.90
N ILE A 341 7.23 17.49 7.07
CA ILE A 341 7.95 17.46 8.35
C ILE A 341 8.31 18.91 8.67
N PHE A 342 7.95 19.37 9.86
CA PHE A 342 8.39 20.63 10.40
C PHE A 342 9.13 20.37 11.71
N SER A 343 10.32 20.95 11.86
CA SER A 343 11.02 20.96 13.14
C SER A 343 11.49 22.36 13.45
N ARG A 344 11.24 22.81 14.68
CA ARG A 344 11.48 24.18 15.14
C ARG A 344 12.20 24.21 16.48
N ASP A 345 13.14 25.12 16.61
CA ASP A 345 13.67 25.59 17.89
C ASP A 345 12.78 26.75 18.42
N PRO A 346 12.01 26.54 19.50
CA PRO A 346 11.15 27.60 20.04
C PRO A 346 11.93 28.79 20.58
N ALA A 347 13.19 28.62 20.96
CA ALA A 347 14.02 29.70 21.57
C ALA A 347 14.48 30.70 20.50
N SER A 348 14.97 30.24 19.34
CA SER A 348 15.43 31.10 18.26
C SER A 348 14.35 31.37 17.22
N GLY A 349 13.31 30.53 17.15
CA GLY A 349 12.32 30.52 16.08
C GLY A 349 12.84 29.95 14.77
N GLN A 350 14.06 29.42 14.73
CA GLN A 350 14.58 28.76 13.54
C GLN A 350 13.82 27.46 13.26
N GLU A 351 13.59 27.18 11.98
CA GLU A 351 12.82 26.01 11.55
C GLU A 351 13.45 25.36 10.31
N ILE A 352 13.22 24.07 10.16
CA ILE A 352 13.48 23.34 8.93
C ILE A 352 12.19 22.65 8.47
N LYS A 353 12.04 22.54 7.14
CA LYS A 353 10.93 21.84 6.50
C LYS A 353 11.47 20.74 5.63
N GLY A 354 10.83 19.57 5.67
CA GLY A 354 11.02 18.46 4.75
C GLY A 354 9.71 18.05 4.13
N GLU A 355 9.77 17.55 2.91
CA GLU A 355 8.62 16.97 2.21
C GLU A 355 9.05 15.64 1.60
N VAL A 356 8.26 14.59 1.85
CA VAL A 356 8.52 13.23 1.36
C VAL A 356 7.24 12.67 0.79
N GLN A 357 7.28 12.26 -0.47
CA GLN A 357 6.20 11.48 -1.04
C GLN A 357 6.32 10.04 -0.56
N THR A 358 5.40 9.63 0.31
CA THR A 358 5.43 8.31 0.98
C THR A 358 4.69 7.22 0.19
N ALA A 359 3.73 7.60 -0.64
CA ALA A 359 3.10 6.70 -1.60
C ALA A 359 4.08 6.41 -2.75
N CYS A 360 3.93 5.25 -3.41
CA CYS A 360 4.64 4.96 -4.66
C CYS A 360 4.08 5.82 -5.80
N THR A 361 4.22 7.12 -5.69
CA THR A 361 3.84 8.07 -6.74
C THR A 361 5.03 8.25 -7.69
N ILE A 362 4.71 8.26 -8.96
CA ILE A 362 5.68 8.60 -10.00
C ILE A 362 6.08 10.06 -9.77
N PRO A 363 7.38 10.39 -9.64
CA PRO A 363 7.81 11.77 -9.50
C PRO A 363 7.24 12.67 -10.62
N ALA A 364 6.90 13.90 -10.31
CA ALA A 364 6.28 14.83 -11.26
C ALA A 364 7.08 14.97 -12.58
N GLU A 365 8.41 14.87 -12.51
CA GLU A 365 9.27 14.88 -13.70
C GLU A 365 9.06 13.65 -14.59
N GLN A 366 8.90 12.45 -13.98
CA GLN A 366 8.60 11.23 -14.72
C GLN A 366 7.18 11.26 -15.27
N LEU A 367 6.22 11.79 -14.52
CA LEU A 367 4.84 11.96 -14.97
C LEU A 367 4.76 12.84 -16.22
N ASN A 368 5.53 13.94 -16.24
CA ASN A 368 5.61 14.83 -17.40
C ASN A 368 6.33 14.18 -18.60
N ALA A 369 7.30 13.32 -18.37
CA ALA A 369 7.94 12.53 -19.42
C ALA A 369 6.95 11.52 -20.01
N MET A 370 6.22 10.79 -19.18
CA MET A 370 5.20 9.82 -19.60
C MET A 370 4.02 10.49 -20.33
N ARG A 371 3.59 11.68 -19.91
CA ARG A 371 2.59 12.48 -20.66
C ARG A 371 3.04 12.80 -22.08
N LYS A 372 4.28 13.26 -22.25
CA LYS A 372 4.85 13.54 -23.57
C LYS A 372 5.00 12.30 -24.45
N GLU A 373 5.26 11.14 -23.85
CA GLU A 373 5.31 9.86 -24.59
C GLU A 373 3.91 9.41 -25.01
N LEU A 374 2.90 9.55 -24.14
CA LEU A 374 1.50 9.26 -24.45
C LEU A 374 0.96 10.19 -25.55
N GLU A 375 1.26 11.49 -25.50
CA GLU A 375 0.89 12.44 -26.54
C GLU A 375 1.53 12.09 -27.89
N ARG A 376 2.74 11.57 -27.92
CA ARG A 376 3.41 11.09 -29.13
C ARG A 376 2.82 9.78 -29.67
N ALA A 377 2.44 8.85 -28.79
CA ALA A 377 1.85 7.58 -29.17
C ALA A 377 0.41 7.70 -29.71
N THR A 378 -0.29 8.80 -29.42
CA THR A 378 -1.66 9.03 -29.90
C THR A 378 -1.69 9.69 -31.29
N ILE A 379 -0.53 10.00 -31.86
CA ILE A 379 -0.38 10.69 -33.15
C ILE A 379 0.06 9.73 -34.28
N GLU A 380 0.41 8.47 -33.94
CA GLU A 380 0.65 7.39 -34.91
C GLU A 380 -0.60 6.46 -35.04
#